data_4f3ebd087e644b0f84cb3e4f0fb332fc
#
_entry.id   4f3ebd087e644b0f84cb3e4f0fb332fc
#
_cell.length_a   1.000
_cell.length_b   1.000
_cell.length_c   1.000
_cell.angle_alpha   90.00
_cell.angle_beta   90.00
_cell.angle_gamma   90.00
#
_symmetry.space_group_name_H-M   'P 1'
#
loop_
_entity.id
_entity.type
_entity.pdbx_description
1 polymer ?
#
loop_
_entity_poly.entity_id
_entity_poly.type
_entity_poly.pdbx_seq_one_letter_code
_entity_poly.pdbx_strand_id
1 'polypeptide(L)'
;QKEPRIEEVSVPGAAVGSEAFVFYLMWSAYPLTVAVVVSVGILMGAFNRTDVRRRVAVSSTSGLGLGLQKAAAGLVVALLVWAVIMGIGLVAFGYSAFTLAPADLACVLAVELVFVLIPLAIAFLLGQLGCGESVSNTVGNITGMVLTFLGGTWISLDLMPEAVRVVATFTPVYWLGEGLRAAVGDATG
;
A
#
# COMPACT_ATOMS: atom_id res chain seq x y z
N GLN A 1 12.77 25.00 43.99
CA GLN A 1 12.90 24.28 42.69
C GLN A 1 12.12 22.95 42.82
N LYS A 2 10.94 22.86 42.18
CA LYS A 2 10.21 21.59 42.05
C LYS A 2 10.83 20.80 40.89
N GLU A 3 11.44 19.67 41.18
CA GLU A 3 11.87 18.74 40.16
C GLU A 3 10.63 18.31 39.34
N PRO A 4 10.71 18.27 37.99
CA PRO A 4 9.66 17.75 37.17
C PRO A 4 9.51 16.25 37.49
N ARG A 5 8.35 15.90 38.00
CA ARG A 5 7.97 14.49 38.22
C ARG A 5 7.79 13.87 36.84
N ILE A 6 8.74 13.08 36.40
CA ILE A 6 8.60 12.25 35.21
C ILE A 6 7.60 11.16 35.59
N GLU A 7 6.38 11.29 35.15
CA GLU A 7 5.38 10.24 35.23
C GLU A 7 5.80 9.16 34.21
N GLU A 8 6.36 8.07 34.68
CA GLU A 8 6.59 6.90 33.84
C GLU A 8 5.20 6.38 33.41
N VAL A 9 4.81 6.72 32.18
CA VAL A 9 3.66 6.12 31.54
C VAL A 9 4.05 4.67 31.26
N SER A 10 3.57 3.77 32.12
CA SER A 10 3.69 2.32 31.89
C SER A 10 2.79 1.96 30.71
N VAL A 11 3.36 1.90 29.51
CA VAL A 11 2.67 1.39 28.33
C VAL A 11 2.56 -0.12 28.50
N PRO A 12 1.36 -0.71 28.57
CA PRO A 12 1.21 -2.17 28.63
C PRO A 12 1.93 -2.79 27.42
N GLY A 13 2.77 -3.82 27.64
CA GLY A 13 3.64 -4.38 26.61
C GLY A 13 2.91 -4.92 25.37
N ALA A 14 1.63 -5.21 25.45
CA ALA A 14 0.79 -5.60 24.32
C ALA A 14 0.47 -4.41 23.38
N ALA A 15 0.29 -3.19 23.91
CA ALA A 15 0.03 -1.99 23.12
C ALA A 15 1.25 -1.59 22.27
N VAL A 16 2.46 -1.73 22.81
CA VAL A 16 3.71 -1.40 22.09
C VAL A 16 3.91 -2.28 20.86
N GLY A 17 3.51 -3.54 20.93
CA GLY A 17 3.66 -4.47 19.83
C GLY A 17 2.70 -4.21 18.67
N SER A 18 1.42 -3.98 18.98
CA SER A 18 0.40 -3.69 17.98
C SER A 18 0.66 -2.35 17.26
N GLU A 19 1.10 -1.34 17.99
CA GLU A 19 1.51 -0.05 17.43
C GLU A 19 2.69 -0.19 16.45
N ALA A 20 3.68 -1.01 16.78
CA ALA A 20 4.84 -1.24 15.92
C ALA A 20 4.44 -1.95 14.60
N PHE A 21 3.49 -2.90 14.67
CA PHE A 21 2.97 -3.57 13.47
C PHE A 21 2.17 -2.60 12.60
N VAL A 22 1.27 -1.80 13.18
CA VAL A 22 0.53 -0.76 12.45
C VAL A 22 1.47 0.26 11.82
N PHE A 23 2.49 0.70 12.54
CA PHE A 23 3.51 1.60 12.02
C PHE A 23 4.24 0.98 10.82
N TYR A 24 4.62 -0.30 10.90
CA TYR A 24 5.21 -1.03 9.78
C TYR A 24 4.29 -1.02 8.56
N LEU A 25 3.00 -1.33 8.74
CA LEU A 25 2.02 -1.39 7.65
C LEU A 25 1.83 -0.02 7.00
N MET A 26 1.67 1.03 7.79
CA MET A 26 1.61 2.39 7.25
C MET A 26 2.88 2.76 6.47
N TRP A 27 4.05 2.42 7.01
CA TRP A 27 5.33 2.69 6.35
C TRP A 27 5.49 1.87 5.07
N SER A 28 4.97 0.65 5.05
CA SER A 28 5.01 -0.25 3.90
C SER A 28 4.19 0.25 2.70
N ALA A 29 3.26 1.18 2.89
CA ALA A 29 2.46 1.78 1.82
C ALA A 29 3.33 2.41 0.71
N TYR A 30 4.49 3.00 1.08
CA TYR A 30 5.44 3.54 0.10
C TYR A 30 6.09 2.43 -0.76
N PRO A 31 6.86 1.49 -0.19
CA PRO A 31 7.49 0.44 -0.99
C PRO A 31 6.47 -0.45 -1.70
N LEU A 32 5.28 -0.67 -1.12
CA LEU A 32 4.20 -1.39 -1.78
C LEU A 32 3.74 -0.67 -3.05
N THR A 33 3.49 0.63 -2.96
CA THR A 33 3.09 1.44 -4.11
C THR A 33 4.16 1.41 -5.20
N VAL A 34 5.41 1.66 -4.85
CA VAL A 34 6.53 1.67 -5.80
C VAL A 34 6.70 0.29 -6.45
N ALA A 35 6.74 -0.77 -5.65
CA ALA A 35 6.98 -2.13 -6.14
C ALA A 35 5.85 -2.60 -7.08
N VAL A 36 4.58 -2.31 -6.75
CA VAL A 36 3.45 -2.67 -7.62
C VAL A 36 3.49 -1.86 -8.91
N VAL A 37 3.66 -0.53 -8.83
CA VAL A 37 3.66 0.32 -10.04
C VAL A 37 4.80 -0.06 -10.99
N VAL A 38 5.99 -0.31 -10.46
CA VAL A 38 7.15 -0.69 -11.27
C VAL A 38 6.99 -2.09 -11.86
N SER A 39 6.65 -3.09 -11.03
CA SER A 39 6.54 -4.49 -11.49
C SER A 39 5.43 -4.67 -12.52
N VAL A 40 4.25 -4.10 -12.28
CA VAL A 40 3.14 -4.13 -13.24
C VAL A 40 3.44 -3.26 -14.46
N GLY A 41 4.15 -2.14 -14.29
CA GLY A 41 4.62 -1.30 -15.39
C GLY A 41 5.55 -2.06 -16.33
N ILE A 42 6.51 -2.81 -15.81
CA ILE A 42 7.40 -3.70 -16.59
C ILE A 42 6.58 -4.77 -17.33
N LEU A 43 5.64 -5.41 -16.62
CA LEU A 43 4.73 -6.40 -17.21
C LEU A 43 3.94 -5.82 -18.37
N MET A 44 3.34 -4.64 -18.19
CA MET A 44 2.58 -3.95 -19.25
C MET A 44 3.47 -3.53 -20.41
N GLY A 45 4.70 -3.08 -20.13
CA GLY A 45 5.71 -2.78 -21.15
C GLY A 45 6.02 -3.98 -22.03
N ALA A 46 6.12 -5.18 -21.46
CA ALA A 46 6.32 -6.42 -22.20
C ALA A 46 5.14 -6.72 -23.14
N PHE A 47 3.90 -6.51 -22.72
CA PHE A 47 2.71 -6.65 -23.58
C PHE A 47 2.62 -5.59 -24.68
N ASN A 48 3.20 -4.42 -24.47
CA ASN A 48 3.18 -3.31 -25.43
C ASN A 48 4.28 -3.39 -26.49
N ARG A 49 5.18 -4.38 -26.45
CA ARG A 49 6.21 -4.60 -27.49
C ARG A 49 5.56 -4.83 -28.85
N THR A 50 6.16 -4.27 -29.86
CA THR A 50 5.61 -4.28 -31.25
C THR A 50 5.34 -5.69 -31.74
N ASP A 51 6.21 -6.63 -31.45
CA ASP A 51 6.11 -8.03 -31.86
C ASP A 51 4.90 -8.73 -31.21
N VAL A 52 4.67 -8.45 -29.91
CA VAL A 52 3.53 -8.99 -29.18
C VAL A 52 2.23 -8.38 -29.69
N ARG A 53 2.19 -7.07 -29.87
CA ARG A 53 1.02 -6.37 -30.42
C ARG A 53 0.64 -6.86 -31.81
N ARG A 54 1.61 -7.09 -32.70
CA ARG A 54 1.36 -7.64 -34.03
C ARG A 54 0.78 -9.05 -33.98
N ARG A 55 1.29 -9.92 -33.11
CA ARG A 55 0.74 -11.27 -32.93
C ARG A 55 -0.68 -11.25 -32.38
N VAL A 56 -0.96 -10.39 -31.43
CA VAL A 56 -2.29 -10.21 -30.85
C VAL A 56 -3.28 -9.66 -31.88
N ALA A 57 -2.84 -8.72 -32.74
CA ALA A 57 -3.70 -8.11 -33.77
C ALA A 57 -4.22 -9.12 -34.83
N VAL A 58 -3.49 -10.22 -35.08
CA VAL A 58 -3.91 -11.30 -35.99
C VAL A 58 -4.61 -12.45 -35.25
N SER A 59 -4.71 -12.41 -33.92
CA SER A 59 -5.44 -13.39 -33.13
C SER A 59 -6.93 -13.05 -33.08
N SER A 60 -7.78 -14.05 -32.90
CA SER A 60 -9.23 -13.88 -32.72
C SER A 60 -9.64 -13.31 -31.35
N THR A 61 -8.68 -12.87 -30.53
CA THR A 61 -8.92 -12.38 -29.17
C THR A 61 -9.56 -11.00 -29.21
N SER A 62 -10.72 -10.85 -28.53
CA SER A 62 -11.36 -9.54 -28.43
C SER A 62 -10.52 -8.56 -27.59
N GLY A 63 -10.62 -7.25 -27.88
CA GLY A 63 -9.90 -6.23 -27.13
C GLY A 63 -10.23 -6.23 -25.63
N LEU A 64 -11.48 -6.50 -25.28
CA LEU A 64 -11.92 -6.67 -23.88
C LEU A 64 -11.27 -7.89 -23.22
N GLY A 65 -11.22 -9.04 -23.93
CA GLY A 65 -10.59 -10.24 -23.41
C GLY A 65 -9.10 -10.03 -23.14
N LEU A 66 -8.39 -9.34 -24.04
CA LEU A 66 -7.00 -8.99 -23.81
C LEU A 66 -6.80 -8.02 -22.66
N GLY A 67 -7.67 -7.00 -22.52
CA GLY A 67 -7.64 -6.07 -21.39
C GLY A 67 -7.81 -6.79 -20.06
N LEU A 68 -8.77 -7.71 -19.99
CA LEU A 68 -9.04 -8.50 -18.79
C LEU A 68 -7.86 -9.43 -18.43
N GLN A 69 -7.25 -10.07 -19.43
CA GLN A 69 -6.06 -10.90 -19.22
C GLN A 69 -4.88 -10.09 -18.68
N LYS A 70 -4.64 -8.89 -19.21
CA LYS A 70 -3.62 -7.97 -18.71
C LYS A 70 -3.91 -7.54 -17.28
N ALA A 71 -5.17 -7.19 -16.98
CA ALA A 71 -5.58 -6.81 -15.64
C ALA A 71 -5.42 -7.95 -14.63
N ALA A 72 -5.81 -9.18 -15.01
CA ALA A 72 -5.62 -10.36 -14.19
C ALA A 72 -4.13 -10.66 -13.93
N ALA A 73 -3.29 -10.57 -14.95
CA ALA A 73 -1.84 -10.74 -14.80
C ALA A 73 -1.23 -9.67 -13.88
N GLY A 74 -1.64 -8.41 -14.03
CA GLY A 74 -1.23 -7.32 -13.14
C GLY A 74 -1.68 -7.54 -11.70
N LEU A 75 -2.92 -8.02 -11.51
CA LEU A 75 -3.45 -8.35 -10.18
C LEU A 75 -2.62 -9.46 -9.51
N VAL A 76 -2.27 -10.52 -10.24
CA VAL A 76 -1.42 -11.60 -9.69
C VAL A 76 -0.07 -11.04 -9.22
N VAL A 77 0.57 -10.20 -10.02
CA VAL A 77 1.85 -9.57 -9.64
C VAL A 77 1.67 -8.67 -8.40
N ALA A 78 0.62 -7.86 -8.36
CA ALA A 78 0.33 -6.98 -7.23
C ALA A 78 0.08 -7.77 -5.93
N LEU A 79 -0.66 -8.88 -6.02
CA LEU A 79 -0.91 -9.78 -4.88
C LEU A 79 0.37 -10.47 -4.40
N LEU A 80 1.28 -10.86 -5.31
CA LEU A 80 2.58 -11.41 -4.93
C LEU A 80 3.43 -10.38 -4.19
N VAL A 81 3.49 -9.14 -4.68
CA VAL A 81 4.20 -8.04 -3.99
C VAL A 81 3.60 -7.81 -2.61
N TRP A 82 2.28 -7.73 -2.51
CA TRP A 82 1.57 -7.57 -1.25
C TRP A 82 1.89 -8.73 -0.28
N ALA A 83 1.82 -9.99 -0.76
CA ALA A 83 2.10 -11.16 0.06
C ALA A 83 3.53 -11.17 0.60
N VAL A 84 4.51 -10.71 -0.19
CA VAL A 84 5.91 -10.58 0.26
C VAL A 84 6.02 -9.53 1.35
N ILE A 85 5.45 -8.35 1.16
CA ILE A 85 5.50 -7.26 2.17
C ILE A 85 4.77 -7.68 3.44
N MET A 86 3.58 -8.27 3.34
CA MET A 86 2.86 -8.82 4.48
C MET A 86 3.65 -9.93 5.18
N GLY A 87 4.25 -10.84 4.41
CA GLY A 87 5.10 -11.90 4.94
C GLY A 87 6.28 -11.35 5.75
N ILE A 88 6.96 -10.32 5.25
CA ILE A 88 8.04 -9.63 5.98
C ILE A 88 7.50 -9.04 7.29
N GLY A 89 6.35 -8.35 7.24
CA GLY A 89 5.72 -7.78 8.43
C GLY A 89 5.36 -8.83 9.47
N LEU A 90 4.76 -9.93 9.04
CA LEU A 90 4.39 -11.04 9.94
C LEU A 90 5.62 -11.75 10.53
N VAL A 91 6.72 -11.85 9.79
CA VAL A 91 7.96 -12.43 10.32
C VAL A 91 8.65 -11.48 11.31
N ALA A 92 8.70 -10.19 10.98
CA ALA A 92 9.37 -9.19 11.81
C ALA A 92 8.58 -8.85 13.10
N PHE A 93 7.25 -8.79 13.01
CA PHE A 93 6.35 -8.37 14.06
C PHE A 93 5.34 -9.46 14.46
N GLY A 94 5.60 -10.73 14.09
CA GLY A 94 4.63 -11.83 14.22
C GLY A 94 4.12 -12.04 15.64
N TYR A 95 4.96 -11.82 16.65
CA TYR A 95 4.51 -11.92 18.04
C TYR A 95 3.36 -10.94 18.34
N SER A 96 3.46 -9.71 17.87
CA SER A 96 2.45 -8.68 18.08
C SER A 96 1.25 -8.80 17.12
N ALA A 97 1.47 -9.29 15.90
CA ALA A 97 0.37 -9.55 14.98
C ALA A 97 -0.53 -10.71 15.45
N PHE A 98 0.05 -11.76 16.02
CA PHE A 98 -0.70 -12.92 16.54
C PHE A 98 -1.35 -12.69 17.92
N THR A 99 -1.08 -11.58 18.59
CA THR A 99 -1.82 -11.16 19.78
C THR A 99 -3.14 -10.47 19.44
N LEU A 100 -3.33 -10.04 18.20
CA LEU A 100 -4.60 -9.49 17.71
C LEU A 100 -5.66 -10.59 17.62
N ALA A 101 -6.91 -10.23 17.88
CA ALA A 101 -8.02 -11.14 17.62
C ALA A 101 -8.04 -11.52 16.12
N PRO A 102 -8.45 -12.75 15.76
CA PRO A 102 -8.47 -13.17 14.35
C PRO A 102 -9.31 -12.26 13.43
N ALA A 103 -10.36 -11.64 13.98
CA ALA A 103 -11.21 -10.70 13.26
C ALA A 103 -10.45 -9.40 12.92
N ASP A 104 -9.68 -8.87 13.86
CA ASP A 104 -8.91 -7.63 13.71
C ASP A 104 -7.76 -7.84 12.72
N LEU A 105 -7.07 -8.97 12.82
CA LEU A 105 -6.03 -9.35 11.85
C LEU A 105 -6.62 -9.49 10.44
N ALA A 106 -7.80 -10.12 10.31
CA ALA A 106 -8.48 -10.23 9.02
C ALA A 106 -8.88 -8.85 8.48
N CYS A 107 -9.32 -7.93 9.32
CA CYS A 107 -9.64 -6.56 8.96
C CYS A 107 -8.39 -5.81 8.46
N VAL A 108 -7.28 -5.90 9.17
CA VAL A 108 -5.98 -5.33 8.78
C VAL A 108 -5.56 -5.84 7.41
N LEU A 109 -5.60 -7.16 7.19
CA LEU A 109 -5.23 -7.76 5.91
C LEU A 109 -6.17 -7.32 4.77
N ALA A 110 -7.47 -7.17 5.06
CA ALA A 110 -8.45 -6.71 4.07
C ALA A 110 -8.23 -5.25 3.68
N VAL A 111 -7.95 -4.37 4.63
CA VAL A 111 -7.67 -2.95 4.38
C VAL A 111 -6.42 -2.79 3.51
N GLU A 112 -5.36 -3.52 3.82
CA GLU A 112 -4.13 -3.54 3.03
C GLU A 112 -4.36 -4.12 1.62
N LEU A 113 -5.16 -5.16 1.50
CA LEU A 113 -5.50 -5.76 0.21
C LEU A 113 -6.28 -4.80 -0.68
N VAL A 114 -7.22 -4.03 -0.11
CA VAL A 114 -7.95 -2.99 -0.83
C VAL A 114 -7.01 -1.88 -1.28
N PHE A 115 -6.06 -1.48 -0.43
CA PHE A 115 -5.08 -0.46 -0.78
C PHE A 115 -4.24 -0.85 -2.01
N VAL A 116 -3.89 -2.13 -2.18
CA VAL A 116 -3.13 -2.64 -3.35
C VAL A 116 -3.79 -2.31 -4.68
N LEU A 117 -5.12 -2.20 -4.73
CA LEU A 117 -5.85 -1.89 -5.97
C LEU A 117 -5.51 -0.50 -6.51
N ILE A 118 -5.07 0.42 -5.67
CA ILE A 118 -4.74 1.79 -6.06
C ILE A 118 -3.45 1.83 -6.89
N PRO A 119 -2.29 1.36 -6.40
CA PRO A 119 -1.09 1.30 -7.22
C PRO A 119 -1.25 0.39 -8.45
N LEU A 120 -2.06 -0.67 -8.35
CA LEU A 120 -2.40 -1.51 -9.50
C LEU A 120 -3.14 -0.70 -10.58
N ALA A 121 -4.14 0.11 -10.20
CA ALA A 121 -4.87 0.96 -11.15
C ALA A 121 -3.95 2.00 -11.82
N ILE A 122 -3.04 2.62 -11.05
CA ILE A 122 -2.04 3.55 -11.58
C ILE A 122 -1.13 2.84 -12.58
N ALA A 123 -0.59 1.67 -12.22
CA ALA A 123 0.29 0.89 -13.09
C ALA A 123 -0.42 0.46 -14.38
N PHE A 124 -1.68 0.03 -14.27
CA PHE A 124 -2.50 -0.36 -15.40
C PHE A 124 -2.75 0.82 -16.34
N LEU A 125 -3.06 2.00 -15.80
CA LEU A 125 -3.24 3.23 -16.57
C LEU A 125 -1.96 3.60 -17.33
N LEU A 126 -0.80 3.60 -16.66
CA LEU A 126 0.49 3.85 -17.29
C LEU A 126 0.79 2.85 -18.41
N GLY A 127 0.46 1.60 -18.19
CA GLY A 127 0.58 0.55 -19.19
C GLY A 127 -0.31 0.78 -20.42
N GLN A 128 -1.55 1.24 -20.23
CA GLN A 128 -2.44 1.58 -21.35
C GLN A 128 -1.95 2.80 -22.14
N LEU A 129 -1.35 3.76 -21.46
CA LEU A 129 -0.72 4.93 -22.09
C LEU A 129 0.58 4.58 -22.83
N GLY A 130 1.06 3.33 -22.73
CA GLY A 130 2.29 2.89 -23.39
C GLY A 130 3.56 3.38 -22.70
N CYS A 131 3.47 3.80 -21.43
CA CYS A 131 4.62 4.24 -20.66
C CYS A 131 5.62 3.09 -20.46
N GLY A 132 6.91 3.39 -20.58
CA GLY A 132 7.98 2.43 -20.35
C GLY A 132 8.34 2.30 -18.86
N GLU A 133 9.28 1.39 -18.59
CA GLU A 133 9.79 1.10 -17.24
C GLU A 133 10.27 2.35 -16.49
N SER A 134 11.05 3.22 -17.16
CA SER A 134 11.58 4.46 -16.57
C SER A 134 10.47 5.39 -16.06
N VAL A 135 9.41 5.55 -16.85
CA VAL A 135 8.25 6.38 -16.49
C VAL A 135 7.49 5.73 -15.32
N SER A 136 7.28 4.42 -15.37
CA SER A 136 6.62 3.68 -14.29
C SER A 136 7.39 3.79 -12.97
N ASN A 137 8.73 3.70 -13.03
CA ASN A 137 9.58 3.89 -11.87
C ASN A 137 9.47 5.32 -11.31
N THR A 138 9.56 6.33 -12.16
CA THR A 138 9.45 7.73 -11.75
C THR A 138 8.08 8.02 -11.13
N VAL A 139 7.00 7.63 -11.81
CA VAL A 139 5.63 7.85 -11.33
C VAL A 139 5.38 7.07 -10.04
N GLY A 140 5.82 5.82 -9.96
CA GLY A 140 5.68 5.00 -8.75
C GLY A 140 6.34 5.64 -7.54
N ASN A 141 7.59 6.11 -7.69
CA ASN A 141 8.31 6.77 -6.60
C ASN A 141 7.65 8.10 -6.18
N ILE A 142 7.34 8.97 -7.15
CA ILE A 142 6.71 10.26 -6.85
C ILE A 142 5.34 10.06 -6.19
N THR A 143 4.51 9.19 -6.78
CA THR A 143 3.16 8.92 -6.26
C THR A 143 3.23 8.29 -4.86
N GLY A 144 4.07 7.27 -4.68
CA GLY A 144 4.27 6.63 -3.39
C GLY A 144 4.73 7.62 -2.33
N MET A 145 5.72 8.48 -2.66
CA MET A 145 6.22 9.49 -1.74
C MET A 145 5.15 10.52 -1.38
N VAL A 146 4.44 11.07 -2.36
CA VAL A 146 3.39 12.08 -2.12
C VAL A 146 2.25 11.50 -1.30
N LEU A 147 1.78 10.29 -1.63
CA LEU A 147 0.67 9.65 -0.93
C LEU A 147 1.02 9.34 0.53
N THR A 148 2.22 8.80 0.80
CA THR A 148 2.64 8.46 2.17
C THR A 148 2.96 9.70 3.00
N PHE A 149 3.51 10.75 2.39
CA PHE A 149 3.74 12.01 3.06
C PHE A 149 2.42 12.67 3.48
N LEU A 150 1.47 12.80 2.55
CA LEU A 150 0.15 13.38 2.81
C LEU A 150 -0.70 12.47 3.72
N GLY A 151 -0.51 11.16 3.67
CA GLY A 151 -1.23 10.20 4.52
C GLY A 151 -0.79 10.20 6.00
N GLY A 152 0.19 11.02 6.37
CA GLY A 152 0.64 11.13 7.77
C GLY A 152 1.55 10.00 8.22
N THR A 153 2.14 9.24 7.28
CA THR A 153 3.03 8.12 7.61
C THR A 153 4.37 8.59 8.17
N TRP A 154 4.94 9.65 7.60
CA TRP A 154 6.27 10.15 7.99
C TRP A 154 6.23 11.33 8.95
N ILE A 155 5.16 12.12 8.86
CA ILE A 155 4.91 13.26 9.75
C ILE A 155 3.48 13.14 10.25
N SER A 156 3.28 13.18 11.58
CA SER A 156 1.95 13.14 12.16
C SER A 156 1.06 14.25 11.58
N LEU A 157 -0.17 13.91 11.23
CA LEU A 157 -1.15 14.85 10.71
C LEU A 157 -1.45 15.99 11.68
N ASP A 158 -1.27 15.78 12.98
CA ASP A 158 -1.48 16.78 14.02
C ASP A 158 -0.47 17.94 13.94
N LEU A 159 0.71 17.68 13.37
CA LEU A 159 1.76 18.67 13.15
C LEU A 159 1.58 19.43 11.83
N MET A 160 0.63 19.01 10.98
CA MET A 160 0.40 19.62 9.66
C MET A 160 -0.63 20.77 9.75
N PRO A 161 -0.47 21.82 8.92
CA PRO A 161 -1.49 22.85 8.77
C PRO A 161 -2.86 22.27 8.38
N GLU A 162 -3.93 22.91 8.84
CA GLU A 162 -5.30 22.46 8.60
C GLU A 162 -5.61 22.22 7.10
N ALA A 163 -5.15 23.09 6.23
CA ALA A 163 -5.32 22.96 4.79
C ALA A 163 -4.70 21.64 4.25
N VAL A 164 -3.55 21.23 4.78
CA VAL A 164 -2.88 19.98 4.38
C VAL A 164 -3.67 18.78 4.92
N ARG A 165 -4.19 18.85 6.14
CA ARG A 165 -5.04 17.79 6.70
C ARG A 165 -6.31 17.56 5.89
N VAL A 166 -6.95 18.65 5.42
CA VAL A 166 -8.11 18.53 4.53
C VAL A 166 -7.73 17.83 3.22
N VAL A 167 -6.59 18.17 2.63
CA VAL A 167 -6.10 17.47 1.41
C VAL A 167 -5.77 16.01 1.70
N ALA A 168 -5.19 15.71 2.86
CA ALA A 168 -4.86 14.36 3.29
C ALA A 168 -6.09 13.43 3.28
N THR A 169 -7.26 13.89 3.70
CA THR A 169 -8.49 13.07 3.72
C THR A 169 -8.94 12.58 2.33
N PHE A 170 -8.46 13.21 1.26
CA PHE A 170 -8.71 12.73 -0.11
C PHE A 170 -7.66 11.70 -0.57
N THR A 171 -6.62 11.45 0.22
CA THR A 171 -5.59 10.47 -0.14
C THR A 171 -5.94 9.07 0.37
N PRO A 172 -5.68 8.02 -0.42
CA PRO A 172 -5.97 6.66 0.00
C PRO A 172 -5.13 6.18 1.19
N VAL A 173 -3.91 6.72 1.37
CA VAL A 173 -3.05 6.37 2.51
C VAL A 173 -3.60 6.90 3.83
N TYR A 174 -4.32 8.03 3.82
CA TYR A 174 -5.05 8.50 5.00
C TYR A 174 -6.07 7.44 5.47
N TRP A 175 -6.90 6.94 4.57
CA TRP A 175 -7.91 5.93 4.88
C TRP A 175 -7.30 4.56 5.22
N LEU A 176 -6.16 4.22 4.63
CA LEU A 176 -5.37 3.08 5.06
C LEU A 176 -4.98 3.22 6.55
N GLY A 177 -4.42 4.36 6.93
CA GLY A 177 -4.03 4.64 8.32
C GLY A 177 -5.19 4.60 9.29
N GLU A 178 -6.32 5.24 8.95
CA GLU A 178 -7.52 5.22 9.79
C GLU A 178 -8.12 3.80 9.92
N GLY A 179 -8.16 3.04 8.80
CA GLY A 179 -8.63 1.66 8.82
C GLY A 179 -7.76 0.73 9.68
N LEU A 180 -6.42 0.90 9.60
CA LEU A 180 -5.49 0.13 10.42
C LEU A 180 -5.62 0.49 11.92
N ARG A 181 -5.74 1.77 12.25
CA ARG A 181 -5.93 2.21 13.65
C ARG A 181 -7.27 1.74 14.21
N ALA A 182 -8.35 1.82 13.43
CA ALA A 182 -9.66 1.32 13.85
C ALA A 182 -9.62 -0.19 14.12
N ALA A 183 -8.99 -0.97 13.24
CA ALA A 183 -8.88 -2.41 13.39
C ALA A 183 -8.09 -2.82 14.65
N VAL A 184 -7.10 -2.01 15.08
CA VAL A 184 -6.29 -2.30 16.27
C VAL A 184 -6.84 -1.59 17.49
N GLY A 185 -7.51 -0.45 17.36
CA GLY A 185 -8.12 0.30 18.47
C GLY A 185 -9.29 -0.44 19.12
N ASP A 186 -10.09 -1.17 18.35
CA ASP A 186 -11.15 -2.03 18.88
C ASP A 186 -10.61 -3.25 19.66
N ALA A 187 -9.36 -3.65 19.41
CA ALA A 187 -8.72 -4.76 20.13
C ALA A 187 -8.20 -4.39 21.53
N THR A 188 -8.16 -3.09 21.86
CA THR A 188 -7.67 -2.57 23.17
C THR A 188 -8.78 -2.11 24.11
N GLY A 189 -10.08 -2.29 23.73
CA GLY A 189 -11.28 -1.90 24.46
C GLY A 189 -11.86 -2.99 25.41
#